data_dc0e9565410a523c549c9bd346a9f634
#
_entry.id   dc0e9565410a523c549c9bd346a9f634
#
_cell.length_a   1.000
_cell.length_b   1.000
_cell.length_c   1.000
_cell.angle_alpha   90.00
_cell.angle_beta   90.00
_cell.angle_gamma   90.00
#
_symmetry.space_group_name_H-M   'P 1'
#
loop_
_entity.id
_entity.type
_entity.pdbx_description
1 polymer ?
#
loop_
_entity_poly.entity_id
_entity_poly.type
_entity_poly.pdbx_seq_one_letter_code
_entity_poly.pdbx_strand_id
1 'polypeptide(L)' 'MDYQHLMLKANQGLGKVKQGQECLVKELFQGTEWSNLTNGERRSFGRHFKNEVLDGKVPGVEFIKKADNNSSKYRRV' A
#
# COMPACT_ATOMS: atom_id res chain seq x y z
N MET A 1 -16.05 3.28 -2.64
CA MET A 1 -14.95 2.58 -1.92
C MET A 1 -14.53 3.41 -0.73
N ASP A 2 -14.30 2.78 0.40
CA ASP A 2 -13.93 3.48 1.64
C ASP A 2 -12.41 3.51 1.78
N TYR A 3 -11.79 4.60 1.34
CA TYR A 3 -10.34 4.78 1.43
C TYR A 3 -9.84 4.80 2.87
N GLN A 4 -10.63 5.35 3.81
CA GLN A 4 -10.21 5.40 5.20
C GLN A 4 -10.03 4.00 5.78
N HIS A 5 -11.00 3.12 5.50
CA HIS A 5 -10.92 1.72 5.95
C HIS A 5 -9.70 1.02 5.34
N LEU A 6 -9.50 1.20 4.04
CA LEU A 6 -8.37 0.58 3.35
C LEU A 6 -7.03 1.14 3.83
N MET A 7 -6.96 2.44 4.10
CA MET A 7 -5.75 3.05 4.66
C MET A 7 -5.45 2.51 6.05
N LEU A 8 -6.47 2.31 6.87
CA LEU A 8 -6.29 1.71 8.19
C LEU A 8 -5.69 0.32 8.09
N LYS A 9 -6.21 -0.51 7.16
CA LYS A 9 -5.70 -1.85 6.94
C LYS A 9 -4.27 -1.83 6.42
N ALA A 10 -3.97 -0.92 5.49
CA ALA A 10 -2.62 -0.78 4.97
C ALA A 10 -1.64 -0.38 6.07
N ASN A 11 -2.02 0.54 6.94
CA ASN A 11 -1.17 0.95 8.06
C ASN A 11 -0.92 -0.20 9.03
N GLN A 12 -1.93 -1.03 9.28
CA GLN A 12 -1.76 -2.22 10.11
C GLN A 12 -0.77 -3.20 9.49
N GLY A 13 -0.85 -3.36 8.16
CA GLY A 13 0.09 -4.20 7.43
C GLY A 13 1.51 -3.65 7.47
N LEU A 14 1.66 -2.34 7.37
CA LEU A 14 2.98 -1.70 7.46
C LEU A 14 3.67 -1.99 8.79
N GLY A 15 2.90 -2.08 9.86
CA GLY A 15 3.45 -2.42 11.17
C GLY A 15 4.11 -3.78 11.24
N LYS A 16 3.81 -4.67 10.27
CA LYS A 16 4.38 -6.00 10.19
C LYS A 16 5.58 -6.08 9.26
N VAL A 17 5.83 -5.03 8.50
CA VAL A 17 6.99 -4.96 7.61
C VAL A 17 8.18 -4.48 8.42
N LYS A 18 9.30 -5.20 8.32
CA LYS A 18 10.51 -4.84 9.05
C LYS A 18 11.14 -3.59 8.44
N GLN A 19 11.79 -2.80 9.28
CA GLN A 19 12.51 -1.62 8.82
C GLN A 19 13.56 -2.02 7.77
N GLY A 20 13.57 -1.29 6.66
CA GLY A 20 14.45 -1.59 5.53
C GLY A 20 13.91 -2.61 4.55
N GLN A 21 12.81 -3.28 4.88
CA GLN A 21 12.21 -4.29 4.01
C GLN A 21 11.33 -3.62 2.95
N GLU A 22 11.39 -4.14 1.72
CA GLU A 22 10.55 -3.70 0.62
C GLU A 22 9.24 -4.47 0.60
N CYS A 23 8.16 -3.81 0.13
CA CYS A 23 6.85 -4.44 0.05
C CYS A 23 6.03 -3.83 -1.08
N LEU A 24 5.01 -4.58 -1.51
CA LEU A 24 3.99 -4.09 -2.45
C LEU A 24 2.72 -3.75 -1.67
N VAL A 25 1.89 -2.88 -2.24
CA VAL A 25 0.63 -2.48 -1.58
C VAL A 25 -0.21 -3.70 -1.22
N LYS A 26 -0.33 -4.66 -2.14
CA LYS A 26 -1.13 -5.87 -1.89
C LYS A 26 -0.65 -6.68 -0.69
N GLU A 27 0.63 -6.60 -0.37
CA GLU A 27 1.21 -7.34 0.74
C GLU A 27 0.85 -6.74 2.10
N LEU A 28 0.35 -5.51 2.11
CA LEU A 28 -0.08 -4.84 3.33
C LEU A 28 -1.45 -5.30 3.82
N PHE A 29 -2.20 -6.01 2.96
CA PHE A 29 -3.53 -6.49 3.29
C PHE A 29 -3.48 -7.96 3.65
N GLN A 30 -4.30 -8.35 4.63
CA GLN A 30 -4.34 -9.73 5.13
C GLN A 30 -5.49 -10.50 4.51
N GLY A 31 -5.31 -11.81 4.37
CA GLY A 31 -6.35 -12.72 3.93
C GLY A 31 -6.88 -12.36 2.56
N THR A 32 -8.19 -12.25 2.45
CA THR A 32 -8.86 -12.01 1.18
C THR A 32 -9.23 -10.54 0.95
N GLU A 33 -8.83 -9.64 1.82
CA GLU A 33 -9.27 -8.24 1.73
C GLU A 33 -8.88 -7.60 0.39
N TRP A 34 -7.64 -7.80 -0.05
CA TRP A 34 -7.20 -7.28 -1.34
C TRP A 34 -7.92 -7.98 -2.49
N SER A 35 -8.10 -9.29 -2.37
CA SER A 35 -8.76 -10.09 -3.40
C SER A 35 -10.23 -9.74 -3.58
N ASN A 36 -10.88 -9.21 -2.53
CA ASN A 36 -12.28 -8.81 -2.58
C ASN A 36 -12.48 -7.49 -3.33
N LEU A 37 -11.42 -6.76 -3.63
CA LEU A 37 -11.52 -5.53 -4.40
C LEU A 37 -11.55 -5.86 -5.90
N THR A 38 -12.31 -5.05 -6.64
CA THR A 38 -12.29 -5.13 -8.11
C THR A 38 -10.95 -4.59 -8.62
N ASN A 39 -10.63 -4.88 -9.89
CA ASN A 39 -9.40 -4.36 -10.51
C ASN A 39 -9.38 -2.84 -10.48
N GLY A 40 -10.53 -2.20 -10.74
CA GLY A 40 -10.63 -0.74 -10.68
C GLY A 40 -10.37 -0.19 -9.28
N GLU A 41 -10.91 -0.87 -8.27
CA GLU A 41 -10.70 -0.47 -6.88
C GLU A 41 -9.24 -0.62 -6.46
N ARG A 42 -8.58 -1.69 -6.87
CA ARG A 42 -7.16 -1.91 -6.58
C ARG A 42 -6.31 -0.80 -7.18
N ARG A 43 -6.59 -0.42 -8.43
CA ARG A 43 -5.86 0.66 -9.11
C ARG A 43 -6.11 2.00 -8.44
N SER A 44 -7.37 2.29 -8.11
CA SER A 44 -7.74 3.55 -7.45
C SER A 44 -7.09 3.67 -6.09
N PHE A 45 -7.14 2.61 -5.30
CA PHE A 45 -6.52 2.63 -3.98
C PHE A 45 -5.00 2.71 -4.10
N GLY A 46 -4.40 1.97 -5.02
CA GLY A 46 -2.95 2.02 -5.22
C GLY A 46 -2.46 3.43 -5.54
N ARG A 47 -3.21 4.14 -6.38
CA ARG A 47 -2.90 5.54 -6.71
C ARG A 47 -3.07 6.43 -5.49
N HIS A 48 -4.14 6.23 -4.75
CA HIS A 48 -4.40 7.02 -3.54
C HIS A 48 -3.29 6.80 -2.51
N PHE A 49 -2.92 5.56 -2.27
CA PHE A 49 -1.86 5.22 -1.32
C PHE A 49 -0.53 5.84 -1.73
N LYS A 50 -0.18 5.74 -3.00
CA LYS A 50 1.05 6.35 -3.51
C LYS A 50 1.07 7.85 -3.27
N ASN A 51 -0.04 8.54 -3.57
CA ASN A 51 -0.13 9.97 -3.37
C ASN A 51 0.01 10.35 -1.89
N GLU A 52 -0.59 9.57 -1.00
CA GLU A 52 -0.47 9.80 0.44
C GLU A 52 0.98 9.61 0.92
N VAL A 53 1.67 8.60 0.39
CA VAL A 53 3.08 8.38 0.71
C VAL A 53 3.95 9.54 0.22
N LEU A 54 3.73 9.98 -1.01
CA LEU A 54 4.49 11.09 -1.60
C LEU A 54 4.25 12.41 -0.88
N ASP A 55 3.03 12.60 -0.36
CA ASP A 55 2.67 13.80 0.40
C ASP A 55 3.17 13.76 1.85
N GLY A 56 3.82 12.67 2.26
CA GLY A 56 4.32 12.52 3.62
C GLY A 56 3.26 12.20 4.66
N LYS A 57 2.07 11.77 4.23
CA LYS A 57 0.97 11.45 5.15
C LYS A 57 1.01 10.03 5.68
N VAL A 58 1.93 9.20 5.17
CA VAL A 58 2.10 7.82 5.64
C VAL A 58 3.52 7.72 6.20
N PRO A 59 3.70 7.95 7.51
CA PRO A 59 5.04 7.91 8.11
C PRO A 59 5.60 6.49 8.13
N GLY A 60 6.91 6.39 8.06
CA GLY A 60 7.61 5.11 8.18
C GLY A 60 7.68 4.31 6.90
N VAL A 61 7.32 4.89 5.75
CA VAL A 61 7.41 4.20 4.47
C VAL A 61 7.76 5.20 3.38
N GLU A 62 8.50 4.74 2.37
CA GLU A 62 8.83 5.55 1.20
C GLU A 62 8.50 4.80 -0.08
N PHE A 63 8.16 5.55 -1.13
CA PHE A 63 7.93 4.99 -2.47
C PHE A 63 9.29 4.80 -3.15
N ILE A 64 9.52 3.61 -3.72
CA ILE A 64 10.78 3.31 -4.39
C ILE A 64 10.62 3.42 -5.91
N LYS A 65 9.77 2.56 -6.48
CA LYS A 65 9.56 2.51 -7.93
C LYS A 65 8.37 1.59 -8.22
N LYS A 66 7.88 1.63 -9.47
CA LYS A 66 6.91 0.63 -9.91
C LYS A 66 7.62 -0.69 -10.16
N ALA A 67 7.01 -1.77 -9.71
CA ALA A 67 7.47 -3.11 -10.06
C ALA A 67 7.10 -3.42 -11.51
N ASP A 68 7.68 -4.51 -12.05
CA ASP A 68 7.50 -4.89 -13.46
C ASP A 68 6.04 -5.09 -13.86
N ASN A 69 5.17 -5.43 -12.91
CA ASN A 69 3.74 -5.65 -13.15
C ASN A 69 2.90 -4.42 -12.88
N ASN A 70 3.48 -3.22 -12.95
CA ASN A 70 2.82 -1.94 -12.68
C ASN A 70 2.37 -1.72 -11.24
N SER A 71 2.76 -2.59 -10.32
CA SER A 71 2.49 -2.39 -8.90
C SER A 71 3.55 -1.46 -8.31
N SER A 72 3.13 -0.56 -7.43
CA SER A 72 4.06 0.33 -6.73
C SER A 72 4.81 -0.43 -5.64
N LYS A 73 6.09 -0.17 -5.52
CA LYS A 73 6.96 -0.81 -4.54
C LYS A 73 7.39 0.21 -3.49
N TYR A 74 7.34 -0.20 -2.25
CA TYR A 74 7.63 0.66 -1.10
C TYR A 74 8.68 0.03 -0.21
N ARG A 75 9.36 0.87 0.58
CA ARG A 75 10.32 0.42 1.60
C ARG A 75 9.91 0.96 2.95
N ARG A 76 9.96 0.10 3.96
CA ARG A 76 9.77 0.54 5.35
C ARG A 76 11.04 1.25 5.84
N VAL A 77 10.89 2.50 6.27
CA VAL A 77 12.02 3.30 6.78
C VAL A 77 11.96 3.47 8.29
#